data_024cf4c5e0a6ec85bb28330f0de14306
#
_entry.id   024cf4c5e0a6ec85bb28330f0de14306
#
_cell.length_a   1.000
_cell.length_b   1.000
_cell.length_c   1.000
_cell.angle_alpha   90.00
_cell.angle_beta   90.00
_cell.angle_gamma   90.00
#
_symmetry.space_group_name_H-M   'P 1'
#
loop_
_entity.id
_entity.type
_entity.pdbx_description
1 polymer ?
#
loop_
_entity_poly.entity_id
_entity_poly.type
_entity_poly.pdbx_seq_one_letter_code
_entity_poly.pdbx_strand_id
1 'polypeptide(L)'
;MGMAGIMKVMVRRFIFLILAFICGLLIADSRAAERATPIKIGVLTDSWGPTPGVVGLRDGLEKLGHRENKDYVLGIRFTQGDVTALPAAARELVKQGIDVLFTSNPASAKAAQAVTKNIPIVFYGAGDPIGLGLIQSFARPGGNITGITDIDLELDGKRLEVLKEMIPGLKRVMFSYDPSETFSTAQAKNFRDISPHLKITLIEKPVRSQEEAKAIFASLRRSDVHGIVVPRSLSFNIPGFALEAMSQRRIPTMFVTVWYVENGGLASYGSNYHESGRMAARLVDKIIKGEKPAEIPVEVNHHIEFVVNLKAANASGIKIAPEALYKANRIIR
;
A
#
# COMPACT_ATOMS: atom_id res chain seq x y z
N MET A 1 5.09 -75.88 11.98
CA MET A 1 4.22 -74.71 11.82
C MET A 1 3.90 -74.61 10.32
N GLY A 2 2.68 -74.98 9.93
CA GLY A 2 2.35 -75.25 8.53
C GLY A 2 2.14 -73.97 7.73
N MET A 3 2.37 -74.06 6.40
CA MET A 3 2.21 -72.94 5.39
C MET A 3 0.92 -72.15 5.54
N ALA A 4 -0.17 -72.77 6.05
CA ALA A 4 -1.45 -72.09 6.32
C ALA A 4 -1.39 -71.03 7.45
N GLY A 5 -0.48 -71.18 8.42
CA GLY A 5 -0.29 -70.21 9.50
C GLY A 5 0.45 -68.99 9.06
N ILE A 6 1.46 -69.11 8.18
CA ILE A 6 2.23 -68.04 7.64
C ILE A 6 1.37 -67.18 6.71
N MET A 7 0.52 -67.77 5.91
CA MET A 7 -0.38 -67.10 4.99
C MET A 7 -1.44 -66.29 5.74
N LYS A 8 -2.00 -66.78 6.86
CA LYS A 8 -2.94 -65.97 7.69
C LYS A 8 -2.28 -64.76 8.35
N VAL A 9 -1.01 -64.83 8.75
CA VAL A 9 -0.28 -63.70 9.35
C VAL A 9 0.05 -62.69 8.28
N MET A 10 0.44 -63.08 7.06
CA MET A 10 0.70 -62.16 5.96
C MET A 10 -0.58 -61.43 5.51
N VAL A 11 -1.70 -62.13 5.34
CA VAL A 11 -2.98 -61.52 4.97
C VAL A 11 -3.45 -60.53 6.05
N ARG A 12 -3.29 -60.85 7.31
CA ARG A 12 -3.64 -59.97 8.42
C ARG A 12 -2.77 -58.67 8.46
N ARG A 13 -1.47 -58.81 8.18
CA ARG A 13 -0.56 -57.66 8.06
C ARG A 13 -0.87 -56.78 6.84
N PHE A 14 -1.25 -57.40 5.72
CA PHE A 14 -1.61 -56.66 4.50
C PHE A 14 -2.92 -55.89 4.68
N ILE A 15 -3.93 -56.50 5.33
CA ILE A 15 -5.19 -55.81 5.69
C ILE A 15 -4.93 -54.66 6.66
N PHE A 16 -4.03 -54.81 7.64
CA PHE A 16 -3.67 -53.73 8.57
C PHE A 16 -2.96 -52.55 7.88
N LEU A 17 -2.10 -52.84 6.90
CA LEU A 17 -1.41 -51.80 6.11
C LEU A 17 -2.38 -51.06 5.19
N ILE A 18 -3.34 -51.74 4.57
CA ILE A 18 -4.39 -51.14 3.75
C ILE A 18 -5.31 -50.23 4.61
N LEU A 19 -5.73 -50.73 5.78
CA LEU A 19 -6.54 -49.94 6.72
C LEU A 19 -5.78 -48.72 7.26
N ALA A 20 -4.49 -48.81 7.55
CA ALA A 20 -3.65 -47.71 7.97
C ALA A 20 -3.47 -46.66 6.83
N PHE A 21 -3.33 -47.15 5.58
CA PHE A 21 -3.22 -46.29 4.40
C PHE A 21 -4.55 -45.57 4.08
N ILE A 22 -5.69 -46.25 4.19
CA ILE A 22 -7.03 -45.67 4.03
C ILE A 22 -7.32 -44.68 5.17
N CYS A 23 -6.96 -44.99 6.40
CA CYS A 23 -7.08 -44.11 7.55
C CYS A 23 -6.19 -42.88 7.40
N GLY A 24 -4.97 -43.03 6.86
CA GLY A 24 -4.05 -41.93 6.52
C GLY A 24 -4.59 -41.02 5.41
N LEU A 25 -5.24 -41.56 4.38
CA LEU A 25 -5.92 -40.84 3.33
C LEU A 25 -7.16 -40.08 3.85
N LEU A 26 -7.96 -40.70 4.71
CA LEU A 26 -9.12 -40.03 5.33
C LEU A 26 -8.73 -38.95 6.33
N ILE A 27 -7.56 -39.04 6.99
CA ILE A 27 -7.03 -38.01 7.88
C ILE A 27 -6.41 -36.87 7.06
N ALA A 28 -5.84 -37.15 5.88
CA ALA A 28 -5.32 -36.12 4.96
C ALA A 28 -6.47 -35.30 4.33
N ASP A 29 -7.59 -35.96 3.98
CA ASP A 29 -8.80 -35.28 3.45
C ASP A 29 -9.54 -34.47 4.53
N SER A 30 -9.49 -34.90 5.79
CA SER A 30 -10.14 -34.16 6.89
C SER A 30 -9.39 -32.88 7.29
N ARG A 31 -8.13 -32.69 6.88
CA ARG A 31 -7.40 -31.41 7.04
C ARG A 31 -7.76 -30.37 5.99
N ALA A 32 -8.38 -30.76 4.91
CA ALA A 32 -9.05 -29.89 3.95
C ALA A 32 -10.54 -29.69 4.30
N ALA A 33 -10.94 -29.94 5.56
CA ALA A 33 -12.27 -29.59 6.01
C ALA A 33 -12.48 -28.09 5.81
N GLU A 34 -13.24 -27.80 4.77
CA GLU A 34 -13.79 -26.50 4.39
C GLU A 34 -14.15 -25.74 5.69
N ARG A 35 -13.49 -24.62 5.99
CA ARG A 35 -13.92 -23.76 7.10
C ARG A 35 -15.39 -23.47 6.85
N ALA A 36 -16.24 -23.83 7.78
CA ALA A 36 -17.69 -23.66 7.66
C ALA A 36 -18.12 -22.19 7.51
N THR A 37 -17.19 -21.25 7.77
CA THR A 37 -17.42 -19.80 7.67
C THR A 37 -16.30 -19.10 6.90
N PRO A 38 -16.62 -18.15 6.01
CA PRO A 38 -15.60 -17.36 5.29
C PRO A 38 -14.68 -16.62 6.26
N ILE A 39 -13.41 -16.47 5.88
CA ILE A 39 -12.44 -15.60 6.56
C ILE A 39 -12.92 -14.17 6.47
N LYS A 40 -12.98 -13.45 7.57
CA LYS A 40 -13.34 -12.04 7.63
C LYS A 40 -12.08 -11.18 7.61
N ILE A 41 -11.82 -10.50 6.51
CA ILE A 41 -10.70 -9.57 6.37
C ILE A 41 -11.24 -8.15 6.56
N GLY A 42 -10.84 -7.50 7.65
CA GLY A 42 -11.12 -6.09 7.89
C GLY A 42 -10.10 -5.21 7.16
N VAL A 43 -10.55 -4.27 6.34
CA VAL A 43 -9.68 -3.29 5.66
C VAL A 43 -9.84 -1.94 6.34
N LEU A 44 -8.75 -1.37 6.83
CA LEU A 44 -8.70 -0.06 7.46
C LEU A 44 -7.86 0.91 6.63
N THR A 45 -8.45 2.00 6.20
CA THR A 45 -7.78 3.01 5.38
C THR A 45 -8.38 4.40 5.61
N ASP A 46 -7.56 5.43 5.52
CA ASP A 46 -7.98 6.83 5.52
C ASP A 46 -8.36 7.36 4.12
N SER A 47 -8.32 6.52 3.11
CA SER A 47 -8.68 6.89 1.73
C SER A 47 -10.17 7.25 1.57
N TRP A 48 -10.49 7.82 0.40
CA TRP A 48 -11.85 8.20 0.01
C TRP A 48 -12.63 7.06 -0.67
N GLY A 49 -11.94 5.96 -1.01
CA GLY A 49 -12.53 4.82 -1.71
C GLY A 49 -11.56 3.65 -1.82
N PRO A 50 -11.90 2.60 -2.58
CA PRO A 50 -11.03 1.45 -2.77
C PRO A 50 -9.67 1.86 -3.29
N THR A 51 -8.62 1.50 -2.55
CA THR A 51 -7.24 1.78 -2.95
C THR A 51 -6.74 0.71 -3.90
N PRO A 52 -5.74 1.02 -4.76
CA PRO A 52 -5.11 -0.01 -5.60
C PRO A 52 -4.62 -1.23 -4.81
N GLY A 53 -4.15 -1.02 -3.57
CA GLY A 53 -3.72 -2.13 -2.71
C GLY A 53 -4.84 -3.07 -2.28
N VAL A 54 -6.05 -2.57 -2.10
CA VAL A 54 -7.24 -3.41 -1.80
C VAL A 54 -7.64 -4.22 -3.03
N VAL A 55 -7.59 -3.60 -4.21
CA VAL A 55 -7.84 -4.32 -5.47
C VAL A 55 -6.77 -5.40 -5.67
N GLY A 56 -5.49 -5.07 -5.48
CA GLY A 56 -4.40 -6.03 -5.56
C GLY A 56 -4.50 -7.18 -4.54
N LEU A 57 -5.00 -6.92 -3.33
CA LEU A 57 -5.28 -7.97 -2.34
C LEU A 57 -6.31 -8.97 -2.87
N ARG A 58 -7.42 -8.49 -3.45
CA ARG A 58 -8.46 -9.34 -4.07
C ARG A 58 -7.87 -10.19 -5.19
N ASP A 59 -7.17 -9.56 -6.14
CA ASP A 59 -6.57 -10.24 -7.28
C ASP A 59 -5.53 -11.28 -6.84
N GLY A 60 -4.77 -10.97 -5.79
CA GLY A 60 -3.80 -11.88 -5.21
C GLY A 60 -4.44 -13.08 -4.54
N LEU A 61 -5.50 -12.87 -3.76
CA LEU A 61 -6.24 -13.94 -3.10
C LEU A 61 -6.95 -14.83 -4.13
N GLU A 62 -7.53 -14.26 -5.19
CA GLU A 62 -8.13 -15.02 -6.28
C GLU A 62 -7.11 -15.91 -6.99
N LYS A 63 -5.91 -15.38 -7.29
CA LYS A 63 -4.81 -16.18 -7.88
C LYS A 63 -4.33 -17.31 -6.97
N LEU A 64 -4.51 -17.18 -5.66
CA LEU A 64 -4.21 -18.23 -4.67
C LEU A 64 -5.36 -19.21 -4.48
N GLY A 65 -6.46 -19.04 -5.22
CA GLY A 65 -7.63 -19.93 -5.21
C GLY A 65 -8.72 -19.54 -4.20
N HIS A 66 -8.58 -18.40 -3.51
CA HIS A 66 -9.61 -17.91 -2.59
C HIS A 66 -10.64 -17.05 -3.34
N ARG A 67 -11.91 -17.32 -3.13
CA ARG A 67 -13.04 -16.63 -3.79
C ARG A 67 -13.73 -15.70 -2.80
N GLU A 68 -13.88 -14.43 -3.17
CA GLU A 68 -14.64 -13.46 -2.37
C GLU A 68 -16.11 -13.93 -2.21
N ASN A 69 -16.69 -13.70 -1.06
CA ASN A 69 -18.02 -14.12 -0.62
C ASN A 69 -18.22 -15.64 -0.48
N LYS A 70 -17.19 -16.45 -0.70
CA LYS A 70 -17.22 -17.88 -0.45
C LYS A 70 -16.13 -18.27 0.57
N ASP A 71 -14.87 -18.03 0.25
CA ASP A 71 -13.72 -18.44 1.05
C ASP A 71 -13.30 -17.29 2.00
N TYR A 72 -13.53 -16.02 1.61
CA TYR A 72 -13.35 -14.84 2.45
C TYR A 72 -14.39 -13.74 2.16
N VAL A 73 -14.52 -12.78 3.09
CA VAL A 73 -15.29 -11.55 2.92
C VAL A 73 -14.46 -10.34 3.35
N LEU A 74 -14.66 -9.19 2.68
CA LEU A 74 -14.01 -7.93 3.02
C LEU A 74 -14.97 -7.00 3.75
N GLY A 75 -14.60 -6.56 4.94
CA GLY A 75 -15.24 -5.45 5.65
C GLY A 75 -14.38 -4.20 5.58
N ILE A 76 -14.74 -3.20 4.78
CA ILE A 76 -13.89 -2.03 4.53
C ILE A 76 -14.38 -0.82 5.33
N ARG A 77 -13.43 -0.09 5.97
CA ARG A 77 -13.68 1.19 6.63
C ARG A 77 -12.79 2.26 6.01
N PHE A 78 -13.42 3.25 5.40
CA PHE A 78 -12.82 4.46 4.87
C PHE A 78 -13.07 5.61 5.84
N THR A 79 -12.03 6.36 6.23
CA THR A 79 -12.22 7.55 7.08
C THR A 79 -12.12 8.87 6.32
N GLN A 80 -12.03 8.81 4.99
CA GLN A 80 -12.11 9.96 4.08
C GLN A 80 -11.12 11.09 4.42
N GLY A 81 -9.89 10.73 4.73
CA GLY A 81 -8.81 11.65 5.11
C GLY A 81 -8.78 11.98 6.61
N ASP A 82 -9.78 11.58 7.39
CA ASP A 82 -9.76 11.76 8.85
C ASP A 82 -8.96 10.65 9.52
N VAL A 83 -7.68 10.92 9.79
CA VAL A 83 -6.79 10.00 10.50
C VAL A 83 -7.18 9.84 11.97
N THR A 84 -7.90 10.81 12.56
CA THR A 84 -8.33 10.74 13.96
C THR A 84 -9.47 9.75 14.18
N ALA A 85 -10.22 9.44 13.12
CA ALA A 85 -11.29 8.44 13.13
C ALA A 85 -10.77 6.99 13.01
N LEU A 86 -9.52 6.77 12.58
CA LEU A 86 -8.95 5.42 12.36
C LEU A 86 -9.04 4.50 13.59
N PRO A 87 -8.75 4.94 14.84
CA PRO A 87 -8.87 4.07 16.01
C PRO A 87 -10.32 3.62 16.29
N ALA A 88 -11.31 4.47 16.01
CA ALA A 88 -12.72 4.11 16.18
C ALA A 88 -13.14 3.09 15.11
N ALA A 89 -12.76 3.31 13.85
CA ALA A 89 -13.01 2.41 12.74
C ALA A 89 -12.34 1.03 12.95
N ALA A 90 -11.11 1.01 13.49
CA ALA A 90 -10.42 -0.23 13.84
C ALA A 90 -11.17 -1.01 14.93
N ARG A 91 -11.62 -0.34 15.99
CA ARG A 91 -12.44 -0.98 17.07
C ARG A 91 -13.74 -1.56 16.52
N GLU A 92 -14.37 -0.88 15.57
CA GLU A 92 -15.60 -1.38 14.95
C GLU A 92 -15.33 -2.68 14.17
N LEU A 93 -14.26 -2.73 13.36
CA LEU A 93 -13.86 -3.94 12.63
C LEU A 93 -13.57 -5.09 13.61
N VAL A 94 -12.83 -4.82 14.69
CA VAL A 94 -12.54 -5.83 15.73
C VAL A 94 -13.84 -6.37 16.38
N LYS A 95 -14.81 -5.50 16.69
CA LYS A 95 -16.12 -5.91 17.23
C LYS A 95 -16.94 -6.77 16.25
N GLN A 96 -16.71 -6.63 14.95
CA GLN A 96 -17.35 -7.45 13.92
C GLN A 96 -16.75 -8.86 13.83
N GLY A 97 -15.71 -9.15 14.61
CA GLY A 97 -15.07 -10.46 14.68
C GLY A 97 -14.30 -10.79 13.40
N ILE A 98 -13.46 -9.86 12.94
CA ILE A 98 -12.55 -10.09 11.83
C ILE A 98 -11.42 -11.06 12.22
N ASP A 99 -10.94 -11.83 11.24
CA ASP A 99 -9.83 -12.79 11.41
C ASP A 99 -8.48 -12.14 11.08
N VAL A 100 -8.43 -11.19 10.15
CA VAL A 100 -7.23 -10.47 9.71
C VAL A 100 -7.56 -9.00 9.50
N LEU A 101 -6.66 -8.11 9.87
CA LEU A 101 -6.78 -6.67 9.62
C LEU A 101 -5.75 -6.24 8.58
N PHE A 102 -6.22 -5.73 7.44
CA PHE A 102 -5.40 -5.22 6.35
C PHE A 102 -5.38 -3.69 6.38
N THR A 103 -4.19 -3.07 6.36
CA THR A 103 -4.04 -1.63 6.52
C THR A 103 -3.24 -1.00 5.38
N SER A 104 -3.60 0.19 4.95
CA SER A 104 -3.13 0.81 3.70
C SER A 104 -1.98 1.82 3.86
N ASN A 105 -1.61 2.18 5.09
CA ASN A 105 -0.57 3.18 5.36
C ASN A 105 -0.13 3.13 6.84
N PRO A 106 0.90 3.91 7.24
CA PRO A 106 1.38 3.95 8.62
C PRO A 106 0.33 4.31 9.66
N ALA A 107 -0.53 5.28 9.37
CA ALA A 107 -1.54 5.76 10.33
C ALA A 107 -2.57 4.67 10.64
N SER A 108 -3.08 3.99 9.61
CA SER A 108 -4.01 2.87 9.77
C SER A 108 -3.34 1.66 10.45
N ALA A 109 -2.07 1.37 10.16
CA ALA A 109 -1.33 0.30 10.83
C ALA A 109 -1.12 0.58 12.32
N LYS A 110 -0.74 1.81 12.69
CA LYS A 110 -0.63 2.23 14.10
C LYS A 110 -1.97 2.17 14.83
N ALA A 111 -3.04 2.66 14.19
CA ALA A 111 -4.38 2.58 14.76
C ALA A 111 -4.82 1.12 15.01
N ALA A 112 -4.52 0.22 14.08
CA ALA A 112 -4.76 -1.20 14.23
C ALA A 112 -3.98 -1.81 15.40
N GLN A 113 -2.67 -1.55 15.50
CA GLN A 113 -1.83 -2.05 16.61
C GLN A 113 -2.25 -1.53 17.98
N ALA A 114 -2.80 -0.30 18.05
CA ALA A 114 -3.30 0.27 19.30
C ALA A 114 -4.59 -0.42 19.78
N VAL A 115 -5.38 -0.98 18.87
CA VAL A 115 -6.70 -1.56 19.16
C VAL A 115 -6.63 -3.05 19.43
N THR A 116 -5.73 -3.79 18.80
CA THR A 116 -5.61 -5.24 18.97
C THR A 116 -4.16 -5.71 19.05
N LYS A 117 -3.94 -6.72 19.91
CA LYS A 117 -2.67 -7.44 20.02
C LYS A 117 -2.79 -8.92 19.56
N ASN A 118 -4.02 -9.35 19.26
CA ASN A 118 -4.31 -10.75 18.96
C ASN A 118 -4.70 -10.99 17.50
N ILE A 119 -5.46 -10.05 16.89
CA ILE A 119 -5.86 -10.16 15.48
C ILE A 119 -4.64 -9.86 14.62
N PRO A 120 -4.26 -10.77 13.70
CA PRO A 120 -3.21 -10.54 12.73
C PRO A 120 -3.40 -9.24 11.93
N ILE A 121 -2.33 -8.47 11.78
CA ILE A 121 -2.30 -7.24 10.99
C ILE A 121 -1.36 -7.44 9.81
N VAL A 122 -1.84 -7.16 8.59
CA VAL A 122 -1.03 -7.11 7.38
C VAL A 122 -1.07 -5.68 6.84
N PHE A 123 0.05 -4.97 6.90
CA PHE A 123 0.14 -3.62 6.34
C PHE A 123 0.73 -3.62 4.93
N TYR A 124 0.43 -2.56 4.17
CA TYR A 124 1.25 -2.18 3.02
C TYR A 124 1.56 -0.68 3.04
N GLY A 125 2.66 -0.33 2.35
CA GLY A 125 3.00 1.06 2.16
C GLY A 125 3.44 1.79 3.42
N ALA A 126 4.26 1.19 4.29
CA ALA A 126 4.71 1.83 5.52
C ALA A 126 5.96 2.70 5.37
N GLY A 127 6.74 2.53 4.28
CA GLY A 127 8.00 3.26 4.04
C GLY A 127 9.11 2.86 5.01
N ASP A 128 9.05 3.26 6.25
CA ASP A 128 9.99 2.87 7.33
C ASP A 128 9.24 2.21 8.50
N PRO A 129 8.90 0.93 8.42
CA PRO A 129 8.13 0.26 9.46
C PRO A 129 8.89 0.07 10.78
N ILE A 130 10.24 0.07 10.77
CA ILE A 130 11.07 -0.01 11.98
C ILE A 130 11.08 1.35 12.69
N GLY A 131 11.43 2.43 11.98
CA GLY A 131 11.44 3.78 12.55
C GLY A 131 10.06 4.24 13.03
N LEU A 132 9.00 3.73 12.42
CA LEU A 132 7.62 3.93 12.87
C LEU A 132 7.24 3.08 14.08
N GLY A 133 8.08 2.14 14.52
CA GLY A 133 7.77 1.22 15.62
C GLY A 133 6.66 0.21 15.32
N LEU A 134 6.40 -0.07 14.05
CA LEU A 134 5.42 -1.09 13.64
C LEU A 134 5.99 -2.50 13.82
N ILE A 135 7.27 -2.68 13.53
CA ILE A 135 7.97 -3.97 13.59
C ILE A 135 9.33 -3.83 14.26
N GLN A 136 9.86 -4.94 14.78
CA GLN A 136 11.20 -4.99 15.37
C GLN A 136 12.31 -5.12 14.32
N SER A 137 12.07 -5.97 13.31
CA SER A 137 12.96 -6.16 12.15
C SER A 137 12.20 -6.72 10.96
N PHE A 138 12.79 -6.64 9.76
CA PHE A 138 12.19 -7.21 8.55
C PHE A 138 12.07 -8.73 8.62
N ALA A 139 13.11 -9.40 9.09
CA ALA A 139 13.15 -10.86 9.16
C ALA A 139 12.22 -11.44 10.25
N ARG A 140 12.06 -10.72 11.36
CA ARG A 140 11.19 -11.09 12.50
C ARG A 140 10.43 -9.85 12.97
N PRO A 141 9.25 -9.59 12.40
CA PRO A 141 8.48 -8.39 12.72
C PRO A 141 8.11 -8.29 14.20
N GLY A 142 7.83 -9.41 14.83
CA GLY A 142 7.38 -9.48 16.21
C GLY A 142 5.90 -9.08 16.36
N GLY A 143 5.32 -9.43 17.51
CA GLY A 143 3.91 -9.11 17.78
C GLY A 143 2.93 -9.79 16.81
N ASN A 144 1.83 -9.09 16.51
CA ASN A 144 0.76 -9.58 15.64
C ASN A 144 0.75 -8.93 14.25
N ILE A 145 1.88 -8.40 13.78
CA ILE A 145 1.95 -7.60 12.54
C ILE A 145 3.04 -8.10 11.60
N THR A 146 2.74 -8.08 10.31
CA THR A 146 3.67 -8.22 9.18
C THR A 146 3.17 -7.38 8.03
N GLY A 147 3.85 -7.35 6.88
CA GLY A 147 3.34 -6.60 5.74
C GLY A 147 4.33 -6.40 4.59
N ILE A 148 3.93 -5.47 3.72
CA ILE A 148 4.71 -5.06 2.55
C ILE A 148 5.11 -3.59 2.74
N THR A 149 6.41 -3.32 2.81
CA THR A 149 6.94 -1.96 2.79
C THR A 149 7.27 -1.52 1.36
N ASP A 150 7.62 -0.26 1.20
CA ASP A 150 8.08 0.32 -0.05
C ASP A 150 9.36 1.15 0.18
N ILE A 151 9.94 1.63 -0.89
CA ILE A 151 11.13 2.47 -0.90
C ILE A 151 10.77 3.94 -1.19
N ASP A 152 9.65 4.41 -0.69
CA ASP A 152 9.07 5.70 -1.10
C ASP A 152 9.98 6.89 -0.85
N LEU A 153 10.67 6.95 0.30
CA LEU A 153 11.64 8.00 0.62
C LEU A 153 12.85 8.00 -0.33
N GLU A 154 13.30 6.83 -0.76
CA GLU A 154 14.42 6.68 -1.69
C GLU A 154 14.07 7.19 -3.09
N LEU A 155 12.77 7.25 -3.43
CA LEU A 155 12.28 7.72 -4.71
C LEU A 155 12.15 9.25 -4.81
N ASP A 156 12.28 10.00 -3.71
CA ASP A 156 12.07 11.46 -3.71
C ASP A 156 12.98 12.18 -4.72
N GLY A 157 14.26 11.82 -4.73
CA GLY A 157 15.21 12.37 -5.71
C GLY A 157 14.79 12.08 -7.14
N LYS A 158 14.35 10.85 -7.41
CA LYS A 158 13.92 10.44 -8.74
C LYS A 158 12.62 11.11 -9.17
N ARG A 159 11.69 11.36 -8.26
CA ARG A 159 10.47 12.14 -8.55
C ARG A 159 10.80 13.52 -9.03
N LEU A 160 11.72 14.20 -8.37
CA LEU A 160 12.14 15.55 -8.74
C LEU A 160 12.88 15.57 -10.07
N GLU A 161 13.76 14.59 -10.30
CA GLU A 161 14.47 14.38 -11.56
C GLU A 161 13.48 14.16 -12.72
N VAL A 162 12.55 13.22 -12.56
CA VAL A 162 11.54 12.89 -13.58
C VAL A 162 10.64 14.08 -13.87
N LEU A 163 10.21 14.83 -12.84
CA LEU A 163 9.42 16.06 -13.06
C LEU A 163 10.21 17.10 -13.86
N LYS A 164 11.51 17.24 -13.60
CA LYS A 164 12.38 18.14 -14.35
C LYS A 164 12.57 17.68 -15.79
N GLU A 165 12.74 16.39 -16.03
CA GLU A 165 12.83 15.82 -17.37
C GLU A 165 11.53 16.01 -18.15
N MET A 166 10.38 15.86 -17.48
CA MET A 166 9.07 16.02 -18.10
C MET A 166 8.77 17.45 -18.54
N ILE A 167 9.16 18.44 -17.74
CA ILE A 167 8.75 19.84 -17.94
C ILE A 167 9.94 20.67 -18.38
N PRO A 168 10.03 21.01 -19.67
CA PRO A 168 11.12 21.86 -20.18
C PRO A 168 11.15 23.21 -19.45
N GLY A 169 12.34 23.57 -18.96
CA GLY A 169 12.55 24.84 -18.27
C GLY A 169 12.09 24.89 -16.80
N LEU A 170 11.74 23.74 -16.20
CA LEU A 170 11.41 23.67 -14.77
C LEU A 170 12.60 24.11 -13.91
N LYS A 171 12.37 25.13 -13.06
CA LYS A 171 13.40 25.72 -12.18
C LYS A 171 12.94 25.85 -10.73
N ARG A 172 11.66 26.12 -10.49
CA ARG A 172 11.08 26.34 -9.16
C ARG A 172 10.03 25.28 -8.87
N VAL A 173 10.26 24.49 -7.86
CA VAL A 173 9.34 23.40 -7.46
C VAL A 173 8.89 23.65 -6.03
N MET A 174 7.58 23.61 -5.80
CA MET A 174 7.02 23.70 -4.47
C MET A 174 6.86 22.31 -3.86
N PHE A 175 7.18 22.21 -2.57
CA PHE A 175 6.84 21.11 -1.70
C PHE A 175 6.14 21.64 -0.46
N SER A 176 4.88 21.23 -0.26
CA SER A 176 4.11 21.58 0.93
C SER A 176 3.95 20.36 1.81
N TYR A 177 4.13 20.48 3.12
CA TYR A 177 4.16 19.35 4.04
C TYR A 177 3.73 19.73 5.46
N ASP A 178 3.32 18.72 6.22
CA ASP A 178 3.03 18.82 7.65
C ASP A 178 4.34 18.67 8.45
N PRO A 179 4.83 19.72 9.17
CA PRO A 179 6.06 19.65 9.93
C PRO A 179 5.93 18.79 11.21
N SER A 180 4.73 18.41 11.62
CA SER A 180 4.51 17.51 12.76
C SER A 180 4.57 16.03 12.37
N GLU A 181 4.52 15.73 11.07
CA GLU A 181 4.50 14.37 10.54
C GLU A 181 5.91 13.97 10.10
N THR A 182 6.44 12.92 10.72
CA THR A 182 7.84 12.48 10.57
C THR A 182 8.20 12.13 9.12
N PHE A 183 7.27 11.46 8.41
CA PHE A 183 7.53 11.07 7.03
C PHE A 183 7.59 12.28 6.10
N SER A 184 6.69 13.26 6.25
CA SER A 184 6.69 14.51 5.48
C SER A 184 7.96 15.33 5.71
N THR A 185 8.45 15.38 6.96
CA THR A 185 9.71 16.08 7.27
C THR A 185 10.93 15.37 6.68
N ALA A 186 10.94 14.04 6.66
CA ALA A 186 11.98 13.27 5.98
C ALA A 186 11.98 13.52 4.47
N GLN A 187 10.81 13.56 3.82
CA GLN A 187 10.69 13.92 2.41
C GLN A 187 11.18 15.35 2.14
N ALA A 188 10.81 16.32 3.00
CA ALA A 188 11.29 17.70 2.87
C ALA A 188 12.82 17.78 2.91
N LYS A 189 13.44 17.01 3.81
CA LYS A 189 14.90 16.89 3.88
C LYS A 189 15.48 16.34 2.58
N ASN A 190 14.94 15.23 2.07
CA ASN A 190 15.42 14.61 0.84
C ASN A 190 15.32 15.59 -0.35
N PHE A 191 14.19 16.29 -0.51
CA PHE A 191 14.03 17.29 -1.57
C PHE A 191 14.99 18.46 -1.41
N ARG A 192 15.26 18.93 -0.19
CA ARG A 192 16.22 19.99 0.09
C ARG A 192 17.64 19.58 -0.30
N ASP A 193 18.03 18.37 0.02
CA ASP A 193 19.37 17.86 -0.25
C ASP A 193 19.60 17.64 -1.76
N ILE A 194 18.59 17.16 -2.51
CA ILE A 194 18.74 16.85 -3.93
C ILE A 194 18.51 18.04 -4.88
N SER A 195 17.70 19.03 -4.50
CA SER A 195 17.29 20.13 -5.38
C SER A 195 18.46 20.93 -5.97
N PRO A 196 19.55 21.25 -5.22
CA PRO A 196 20.70 21.97 -5.75
C PRO A 196 21.42 21.17 -6.85
N HIS A 197 21.55 19.86 -6.70
CA HIS A 197 22.18 18.98 -7.70
C HIS A 197 21.40 18.96 -9.01
N LEU A 198 20.09 19.12 -8.93
CA LEU A 198 19.20 19.22 -10.07
C LEU A 198 19.06 20.67 -10.59
N LYS A 199 19.74 21.66 -10.00
CA LYS A 199 19.59 23.09 -10.32
C LYS A 199 18.12 23.53 -10.23
N ILE A 200 17.42 23.08 -9.20
CA ILE A 200 16.04 23.43 -8.86
C ILE A 200 16.05 24.28 -7.60
N THR A 201 15.29 25.38 -7.62
CA THR A 201 14.94 26.13 -6.41
C THR A 201 13.75 25.45 -5.76
N LEU A 202 13.94 24.83 -4.62
CA LEU A 202 12.87 24.27 -3.81
C LEU A 202 12.14 25.39 -3.04
N ILE A 203 10.83 25.44 -3.15
CA ILE A 203 9.95 26.36 -2.42
C ILE A 203 9.24 25.53 -1.36
N GLU A 204 9.80 25.51 -0.16
CA GLU A 204 9.22 24.78 0.95
C GLU A 204 8.06 25.56 1.58
N LYS A 205 6.96 24.87 1.84
CA LYS A 205 5.75 25.39 2.47
C LYS A 205 5.28 24.45 3.58
N PRO A 206 5.87 24.54 4.78
CA PRO A 206 5.32 23.83 5.93
C PRO A 206 3.95 24.41 6.26
N VAL A 207 2.98 23.54 6.53
CA VAL A 207 1.59 23.91 6.88
C VAL A 207 1.18 23.22 8.17
N ARG A 208 0.33 23.89 8.95
CA ARG A 208 -0.13 23.41 10.26
C ARG A 208 -1.63 23.28 10.37
N SER A 209 -2.35 23.67 9.31
CA SER A 209 -3.81 23.49 9.23
C SER A 209 -4.26 23.37 7.78
N GLN A 210 -5.47 22.87 7.60
CA GLN A 210 -6.08 22.78 6.28
C GLN A 210 -6.37 24.14 5.68
N GLU A 211 -6.73 25.14 6.49
CA GLU A 211 -6.96 26.51 6.07
C GLU A 211 -5.68 27.15 5.55
N GLU A 212 -4.55 26.93 6.25
CA GLU A 212 -3.23 27.39 5.81
C GLU A 212 -2.83 26.75 4.48
N ALA A 213 -2.97 25.43 4.36
CA ALA A 213 -2.73 24.72 3.11
C ALA A 213 -3.58 25.30 1.98
N LYS A 214 -4.90 25.44 2.20
CA LYS A 214 -5.83 25.98 1.22
C LYS A 214 -5.42 27.40 0.77
N ALA A 215 -5.06 28.26 1.69
CA ALA A 215 -4.62 29.63 1.39
C ALA A 215 -3.35 29.68 0.53
N ILE A 216 -2.35 28.83 0.88
CA ILE A 216 -1.11 28.71 0.11
C ILE A 216 -1.41 28.27 -1.32
N PHE A 217 -2.13 27.16 -1.50
CA PHE A 217 -2.44 26.64 -2.84
C PHE A 217 -3.34 27.60 -3.64
N ALA A 218 -4.27 28.31 -2.99
CA ALA A 218 -5.11 29.31 -3.63
C ALA A 218 -4.33 30.52 -4.15
N SER A 219 -3.21 30.89 -3.51
CA SER A 219 -2.38 32.02 -3.90
C SER A 219 -1.37 31.70 -5.01
N LEU A 220 -1.17 30.43 -5.36
CA LEU A 220 -0.13 30.02 -6.33
C LEU A 220 -0.38 30.61 -7.72
N ARG A 221 0.69 31.04 -8.35
CA ARG A 221 0.73 31.45 -9.75
C ARG A 221 1.79 30.65 -10.50
N ARG A 222 1.51 30.34 -11.76
CA ARG A 222 2.45 29.61 -12.62
C ARG A 222 3.76 30.40 -12.85
N SER A 223 3.73 31.72 -12.70
CA SER A 223 4.93 32.57 -12.71
C SER A 223 5.86 32.32 -11.54
N ASP A 224 5.32 31.86 -10.38
CA ASP A 224 6.06 31.73 -9.13
C ASP A 224 6.55 30.30 -8.92
N VAL A 225 5.74 29.33 -9.34
CA VAL A 225 5.97 27.88 -9.18
C VAL A 225 5.82 27.19 -10.53
N HIS A 226 6.86 26.50 -10.98
CA HIS A 226 6.86 25.77 -12.26
C HIS A 226 6.35 24.33 -12.12
N GLY A 227 6.31 23.78 -10.92
CA GLY A 227 5.81 22.46 -10.61
C GLY A 227 5.64 22.24 -9.11
N ILE A 228 4.89 21.23 -8.76
CA ILE A 228 4.64 20.81 -7.37
C ILE A 228 5.00 19.33 -7.27
N VAL A 229 5.87 18.98 -6.31
CA VAL A 229 5.99 17.60 -5.83
C VAL A 229 5.10 17.45 -4.60
N VAL A 230 4.30 16.38 -4.58
CA VAL A 230 3.23 16.21 -3.60
C VAL A 230 3.67 15.16 -2.58
N PRO A 231 3.53 15.45 -1.27
CA PRO A 231 3.89 14.48 -0.23
C PRO A 231 2.98 13.25 -0.30
N ARG A 232 3.46 12.18 0.28
CA ARG A 232 2.65 10.98 0.48
C ARG A 232 1.55 11.17 1.52
N SER A 233 1.82 12.00 2.53
CA SER A 233 0.88 12.28 3.61
C SER A 233 -0.40 12.92 3.08
N LEU A 234 -1.54 12.51 3.65
CA LEU A 234 -2.84 13.11 3.38
C LEU A 234 -3.14 14.30 4.31
N SER A 235 -2.21 14.66 5.20
CA SER A 235 -2.36 15.74 6.16
C SER A 235 -2.86 17.02 5.48
N PHE A 236 -3.84 17.65 6.12
CA PHE A 236 -4.42 18.92 5.70
C PHE A 236 -4.91 18.98 4.26
N ASN A 237 -5.26 17.81 3.67
CA ASN A 237 -5.71 17.69 2.27
C ASN A 237 -4.73 18.28 1.24
N ILE A 238 -3.43 18.30 1.54
CA ILE A 238 -2.40 18.84 0.63
C ILE A 238 -2.49 18.21 -0.77
N PRO A 239 -2.63 16.86 -0.93
CA PRO A 239 -2.76 16.27 -2.26
C PRO A 239 -4.01 16.73 -3.02
N GLY A 240 -5.14 16.96 -2.33
CA GLY A 240 -6.37 17.48 -2.95
C GLY A 240 -6.17 18.91 -3.49
N PHE A 241 -5.56 19.81 -2.71
CA PHE A 241 -5.23 21.16 -3.17
C PHE A 241 -4.21 21.16 -4.30
N ALA A 242 -3.30 20.20 -4.35
CA ALA A 242 -2.37 20.04 -5.48
C ALA A 242 -3.13 19.63 -6.77
N LEU A 243 -4.15 18.76 -6.69
CA LEU A 243 -5.03 18.46 -7.82
C LEU A 243 -5.78 19.72 -8.32
N GLU A 244 -6.29 20.54 -7.40
CA GLU A 244 -6.93 21.82 -7.75
C GLU A 244 -5.94 22.78 -8.42
N ALA A 245 -4.69 22.88 -7.91
CA ALA A 245 -3.65 23.69 -8.52
C ALA A 245 -3.31 23.24 -9.95
N MET A 246 -3.31 21.93 -10.21
CA MET A 246 -3.14 21.38 -11.55
C MET A 246 -4.31 21.79 -12.47
N SER A 247 -5.55 21.54 -12.05
CA SER A 247 -6.74 21.76 -12.88
C SER A 247 -7.05 23.25 -13.10
N GLN A 248 -6.98 24.08 -12.05
CA GLN A 248 -7.40 25.48 -12.09
C GLN A 248 -6.27 26.44 -12.47
N ARG A 249 -5.03 26.14 -12.05
CA ARG A 249 -3.87 27.03 -12.21
C ARG A 249 -2.85 26.53 -13.23
N ARG A 250 -3.07 25.32 -13.77
CA ARG A 250 -2.22 24.69 -14.78
C ARG A 250 -0.77 24.51 -14.32
N ILE A 251 -0.57 24.23 -13.02
CA ILE A 251 0.75 23.99 -12.44
C ILE A 251 1.02 22.47 -12.50
N PRO A 252 2.11 22.03 -13.15
CA PRO A 252 2.49 20.62 -13.22
C PRO A 252 2.63 19.99 -11.84
N THR A 253 2.09 18.78 -11.65
CA THR A 253 2.14 18.04 -10.38
C THR A 253 2.78 16.68 -10.55
N MET A 254 3.63 16.29 -9.58
CA MET A 254 4.18 14.94 -9.44
C MET A 254 3.70 14.33 -8.13
N PHE A 255 2.92 13.29 -8.22
CA PHE A 255 2.38 12.55 -7.08
C PHE A 255 3.19 11.28 -6.79
N VAL A 256 2.99 10.72 -5.61
CA VAL A 256 3.59 9.44 -5.18
C VAL A 256 2.77 8.23 -5.63
N THR A 257 1.49 8.42 -5.96
CA THR A 257 0.56 7.33 -6.34
C THR A 257 -0.26 7.67 -7.56
N VAL A 258 -0.51 6.66 -8.37
CA VAL A 258 -1.28 6.73 -9.61
C VAL A 258 -2.72 7.19 -9.42
N TRP A 259 -3.33 6.96 -8.26
CA TRP A 259 -4.71 7.36 -7.98
C TRP A 259 -4.94 8.86 -8.27
N TYR A 260 -4.02 9.73 -7.88
CA TYR A 260 -4.14 11.17 -8.17
C TYR A 260 -4.02 11.49 -9.66
N VAL A 261 -3.23 10.73 -10.41
CA VAL A 261 -3.08 10.90 -11.86
C VAL A 261 -4.36 10.51 -12.59
N GLU A 262 -5.02 9.44 -12.16
CA GLU A 262 -6.33 9.01 -12.67
C GLU A 262 -7.42 10.02 -12.36
N ASN A 263 -7.26 10.81 -11.31
CA ASN A 263 -8.19 11.86 -10.88
C ASN A 263 -7.76 13.27 -11.33
N GLY A 264 -6.92 13.40 -12.36
CA GLY A 264 -6.60 14.69 -13.00
C GLY A 264 -5.23 15.24 -12.69
N GLY A 265 -4.41 14.60 -11.86
CA GLY A 265 -3.00 14.94 -11.67
C GLY A 265 -2.19 14.71 -12.95
N LEU A 266 -1.02 15.38 -13.06
CA LEU A 266 -0.19 15.28 -14.27
C LEU A 266 0.59 13.98 -14.35
N ALA A 267 1.30 13.64 -13.28
CA ALA A 267 2.12 12.44 -13.25
C ALA A 267 2.30 11.87 -11.84
N SER A 268 2.65 10.60 -11.77
CA SER A 268 3.13 9.95 -10.54
C SER A 268 4.36 9.11 -10.81
N TYR A 269 5.25 9.06 -9.83
CA TYR A 269 6.39 8.16 -9.79
C TYR A 269 6.49 7.56 -8.40
N GLY A 270 6.20 6.29 -8.25
CA GLY A 270 6.15 5.65 -6.94
C GLY A 270 5.87 4.17 -6.99
N SER A 271 5.72 3.56 -5.83
CA SER A 271 5.44 2.14 -5.72
C SER A 271 4.07 1.80 -6.31
N ASN A 272 4.04 0.70 -7.07
CA ASN A 272 2.79 0.13 -7.55
C ASN A 272 2.05 -0.53 -6.38
N TYR A 273 1.07 0.17 -5.81
CA TYR A 273 0.33 -0.33 -4.64
C TYR A 273 -0.63 -1.47 -4.96
N HIS A 274 -1.04 -1.63 -6.21
CA HIS A 274 -1.76 -2.84 -6.61
C HIS A 274 -0.87 -4.07 -6.41
N GLU A 275 0.40 -3.97 -6.81
CA GLU A 275 1.37 -5.03 -6.58
C GLU A 275 1.64 -5.25 -5.08
N SER A 276 1.71 -4.18 -4.27
CA SER A 276 1.82 -4.32 -2.81
C SER A 276 0.67 -5.14 -2.22
N GLY A 277 -0.56 -4.88 -2.69
CA GLY A 277 -1.73 -5.66 -2.28
C GLY A 277 -1.65 -7.13 -2.71
N ARG A 278 -1.21 -7.36 -3.96
CA ARG A 278 -1.02 -8.71 -4.49
C ARG A 278 0.07 -9.50 -3.74
N MET A 279 1.15 -8.83 -3.35
CA MET A 279 2.18 -9.41 -2.48
C MET A 279 1.61 -9.72 -1.09
N ALA A 280 0.85 -8.78 -0.51
CA ALA A 280 0.23 -8.94 0.80
C ALA A 280 -0.77 -10.10 0.85
N ALA A 281 -1.43 -10.43 -0.25
CA ALA A 281 -2.33 -11.60 -0.33
C ALA A 281 -1.62 -12.89 0.04
N ARG A 282 -0.33 -13.06 -0.30
CA ARG A 282 0.48 -14.22 0.11
C ARG A 282 0.69 -14.28 1.61
N LEU A 283 0.87 -13.10 2.26
CA LEU A 283 1.04 -13.03 3.71
C LEU A 283 -0.30 -13.33 4.41
N VAL A 284 -1.40 -12.83 3.87
CA VAL A 284 -2.75 -13.16 4.35
C VAL A 284 -3.02 -14.67 4.21
N ASP A 285 -2.68 -15.28 3.08
CA ASP A 285 -2.82 -16.72 2.85
C ASP A 285 -2.02 -17.56 3.86
N LYS A 286 -0.77 -17.18 4.16
CA LYS A 286 0.04 -17.81 5.21
C LYS A 286 -0.63 -17.72 6.58
N ILE A 287 -1.17 -16.54 6.93
CA ILE A 287 -1.89 -16.34 8.20
C ILE A 287 -3.15 -17.20 8.27
N ILE A 288 -3.91 -17.28 7.19
CA ILE A 288 -5.11 -18.15 7.08
C ILE A 288 -4.73 -19.62 7.30
N LYS A 289 -3.55 -20.03 6.85
CA LYS A 289 -2.99 -21.38 7.03
C LYS A 289 -2.39 -21.62 8.42
N GLY A 290 -2.40 -20.59 9.30
CA GLY A 290 -2.00 -20.70 10.69
C GLY A 290 -0.58 -20.21 11.00
N GLU A 291 0.15 -19.60 10.02
CA GLU A 291 1.44 -18.98 10.32
C GLU A 291 1.25 -17.72 11.17
N LYS A 292 2.14 -17.51 12.13
CA LYS A 292 2.07 -16.31 13.01
C LYS A 292 2.68 -15.10 12.32
N PRO A 293 2.01 -13.92 12.34
CA PRO A 293 2.58 -12.71 11.75
C PRO A 293 4.00 -12.37 12.23
N ALA A 294 4.30 -12.65 13.51
CA ALA A 294 5.61 -12.43 14.11
C ALA A 294 6.76 -13.18 13.41
N GLU A 295 6.45 -14.27 12.71
CA GLU A 295 7.39 -15.17 12.04
C GLU A 295 7.41 -15.00 10.52
N ILE A 296 6.46 -14.24 9.97
CA ILE A 296 6.39 -13.94 8.54
C ILE A 296 7.21 -12.68 8.25
N PRO A 297 8.32 -12.77 7.48
CA PRO A 297 9.13 -11.61 7.15
C PRO A 297 8.33 -10.52 6.44
N VAL A 298 8.67 -9.25 6.73
CA VAL A 298 8.19 -8.11 5.95
C VAL A 298 8.94 -8.10 4.62
N GLU A 299 8.19 -7.96 3.54
CA GLU A 299 8.72 -7.89 2.18
C GLU A 299 8.76 -6.45 1.69
N VAL A 300 9.69 -6.16 0.76
CA VAL A 300 9.81 -4.84 0.13
C VAL A 300 9.22 -4.89 -1.27
N ASN A 301 8.32 -3.96 -1.59
CA ASN A 301 7.83 -3.79 -2.95
C ASN A 301 8.80 -2.90 -3.74
N HIS A 302 9.51 -3.50 -4.68
CA HIS A 302 10.41 -2.81 -5.62
C HIS A 302 9.76 -2.50 -6.98
N HIS A 303 8.46 -2.78 -7.16
CA HIS A 303 7.76 -2.48 -8.40
C HIS A 303 7.38 -0.99 -8.43
N ILE A 304 8.13 -0.22 -9.19
CA ILE A 304 7.92 1.22 -9.36
C ILE A 304 7.15 1.45 -10.65
N GLU A 305 6.20 2.39 -10.60
CA GLU A 305 5.40 2.80 -11.75
C GLU A 305 5.52 4.30 -12.00
N PHE A 306 5.85 4.66 -13.25
CA PHE A 306 5.79 6.01 -13.75
C PHE A 306 4.57 6.16 -14.65
N VAL A 307 3.60 7.00 -14.24
CA VAL A 307 2.36 7.23 -14.98
C VAL A 307 2.25 8.70 -15.37
N VAL A 308 1.85 8.97 -16.61
CA VAL A 308 1.66 10.31 -17.15
C VAL A 308 0.23 10.46 -17.68
N ASN A 309 -0.43 11.57 -17.36
CA ASN A 309 -1.76 11.91 -17.85
C ASN A 309 -1.66 12.95 -18.97
N LEU A 310 -1.64 12.51 -20.23
CA LEU A 310 -1.62 13.39 -21.39
C LEU A 310 -2.93 14.14 -21.55
N LYS A 311 -4.08 13.58 -21.16
CA LYS A 311 -5.36 14.29 -21.19
C LYS A 311 -5.32 15.53 -20.29
N ALA A 312 -4.82 15.38 -19.05
CA ALA A 312 -4.63 16.50 -18.12
C ALA A 312 -3.59 17.50 -18.63
N ALA A 313 -2.47 17.02 -19.19
CA ALA A 313 -1.45 17.87 -19.79
C ALA A 313 -2.01 18.75 -20.91
N ASN A 314 -2.73 18.14 -21.86
CA ASN A 314 -3.34 18.84 -22.99
C ASN A 314 -4.39 19.85 -22.55
N ALA A 315 -5.29 19.49 -21.63
CA ALA A 315 -6.31 20.37 -21.07
C ALA A 315 -5.70 21.61 -20.37
N SER A 316 -4.51 21.42 -19.78
CA SER A 316 -3.80 22.50 -19.06
C SER A 316 -2.77 23.24 -19.92
N GLY A 317 -2.60 22.88 -21.19
CA GLY A 317 -1.59 23.47 -22.08
C GLY A 317 -0.15 23.24 -21.59
N ILE A 318 0.09 22.11 -20.92
CA ILE A 318 1.42 21.72 -20.45
C ILE A 318 2.07 20.85 -21.52
N LYS A 319 3.23 21.28 -22.00
CA LYS A 319 4.07 20.49 -22.92
C LYS A 319 4.94 19.54 -22.11
N ILE A 320 4.85 18.25 -22.42
CA ILE A 320 5.70 17.20 -21.84
C ILE A 320 6.79 16.85 -22.85
N ALA A 321 8.02 16.71 -22.39
CA ALA A 321 9.14 16.29 -23.22
C ALA A 321 8.89 14.86 -23.75
N PRO A 322 9.05 14.60 -25.06
CA PRO A 322 8.80 13.27 -25.62
C PRO A 322 9.63 12.16 -24.96
N GLU A 323 10.86 12.48 -24.56
CA GLU A 323 11.78 11.53 -23.93
C GLU A 323 11.23 11.01 -22.58
N ALA A 324 10.50 11.85 -21.84
CA ALA A 324 9.86 11.43 -20.60
C ALA A 324 8.70 10.47 -20.85
N LEU A 325 7.97 10.63 -21.95
CA LEU A 325 6.87 9.75 -22.31
C LEU A 325 7.35 8.34 -22.66
N TYR A 326 8.53 8.19 -23.27
CA TYR A 326 9.11 6.88 -23.54
C TYR A 326 9.48 6.09 -22.29
N LYS A 327 9.75 6.81 -21.18
CA LYS A 327 10.08 6.20 -19.88
C LYS A 327 8.83 5.81 -19.08
N ALA A 328 7.64 6.31 -19.46
CA ALA A 328 6.42 6.07 -18.73
C ALA A 328 5.95 4.61 -18.88
N ASN A 329 5.64 3.97 -17.76
CA ASN A 329 5.05 2.62 -17.76
C ASN A 329 3.61 2.66 -18.27
N ARG A 330 2.89 3.79 -18.01
CA ARG A 330 1.50 3.97 -18.43
C ARG A 330 1.23 5.43 -18.81
N ILE A 331 0.46 5.61 -19.88
CA ILE A 331 0.04 6.93 -20.36
C ILE A 331 -1.49 6.95 -20.44
N ILE A 332 -2.12 7.87 -19.69
CA ILE A 332 -3.56 8.14 -19.76
C ILE A 332 -3.80 9.14 -20.90
N ARG A 333 -4.62 8.73 -21.90
CA ARG A 333 -4.95 9.50 -23.10
C ARG A 333 -6.43 9.91 -23.13
#